data_638605b67ef7fc0d698c149218d03c7f
#
_entry.id   638605b67ef7fc0d698c149218d03c7f
#
_cell.length_a   1.000
_cell.length_b   1.000
_cell.length_c   1.000
_cell.angle_alpha   90.00
_cell.angle_beta   90.00
_cell.angle_gamma   90.00
#
_symmetry.space_group_name_H-M   'P 1'
#
loop_
_entity.id
_entity.type
_entity.pdbx_description
1 polymer ?
#
loop_
_entity_poly.entity_id
_entity_poly.type
_entity_poly.pdbx_seq_one_letter_code
_entity_poly.pdbx_strand_id
1 'polypeptide(L)'
;MLLVDEAHGGHLCFHKELPKGALEQGADMCVQSMHKVTGALTQASVLHIKSQLVDVERLATNLHIVQSTSPNYLLMTSLDCARYELAMHGTEMMERALKLAECARTRINSIDGFTCMGQEVIGQAGIAGLDRTRLVISAKKLGLTGFALEEILFERYAVNMELADYENVLAIVTYANEKEDLERLIKACEEIALEYGENEKISCEQPRLPAIPDPVFTPRQAYFAKAEERSWQQSVGEISAEMIAPYPPGIPIIYPGERITQEVWEYLEQFRKEKRHIHGSRDGRLEIIRIIKEV
;
A
#
# COMPACT_ATOMS: atom_id res chain seq x y z
N MET A 1 -17.31 -0.45 -17.99
CA MET A 1 -15.84 -0.32 -18.15
C MET A 1 -15.20 -0.45 -16.77
N LEU A 2 -14.17 -1.29 -16.66
CA LEU A 2 -13.41 -1.52 -15.42
C LEU A 2 -11.97 -1.06 -15.63
N LEU A 3 -11.55 -0.08 -14.81
CA LEU A 3 -10.16 0.38 -14.70
C LEU A 3 -9.59 -0.12 -13.38
N VAL A 4 -8.43 -0.76 -13.41
CA VAL A 4 -7.76 -1.32 -12.22
C VAL A 4 -6.42 -0.64 -12.02
N ASP A 5 -6.20 -0.11 -10.82
CA ASP A 5 -4.85 0.22 -10.35
C ASP A 5 -4.16 -1.08 -9.91
N GLU A 6 -3.25 -1.54 -10.73
CA GLU A 6 -2.44 -2.74 -10.53
C GLU A 6 -0.96 -2.35 -10.34
N ALA A 7 -0.71 -1.28 -9.58
CA ALA A 7 0.64 -0.74 -9.40
C ALA A 7 1.68 -1.79 -8.98
N HIS A 8 1.29 -2.78 -8.17
CA HIS A 8 2.15 -3.88 -7.73
C HIS A 8 2.03 -5.17 -8.56
N GLY A 9 1.34 -5.15 -9.70
CA GLY A 9 1.01 -6.35 -10.48
C GLY A 9 1.85 -6.58 -11.74
N GLY A 10 2.86 -5.76 -12.01
CA GLY A 10 3.64 -5.84 -13.25
C GLY A 10 4.37 -7.17 -13.49
N HIS A 11 4.48 -8.02 -12.48
CA HIS A 11 5.13 -9.33 -12.53
C HIS A 11 4.15 -10.52 -12.68
N LEU A 12 2.86 -10.31 -12.46
CA LEU A 12 1.88 -11.40 -12.30
C LEU A 12 1.77 -12.31 -13.53
N CYS A 13 1.85 -11.75 -14.73
CA CYS A 13 1.69 -12.51 -15.97
C CYS A 13 2.89 -13.42 -16.33
N PHE A 14 4.00 -13.35 -15.58
CA PHE A 14 5.24 -14.08 -15.92
C PHE A 14 5.36 -15.44 -15.24
N HIS A 15 4.43 -15.82 -14.37
CA HIS A 15 4.46 -17.15 -13.76
C HIS A 15 3.05 -17.71 -13.47
N LYS A 16 2.84 -18.99 -13.81
CA LYS A 16 1.54 -19.68 -13.69
C LYS A 16 1.00 -19.83 -12.26
N GLU A 17 1.87 -19.77 -11.26
CA GLU A 17 1.51 -19.87 -9.85
C GLU A 17 1.23 -18.52 -9.19
N LEU A 18 1.39 -17.43 -9.92
CA LEU A 18 0.94 -16.10 -9.52
C LEU A 18 -0.53 -15.90 -9.91
N PRO A 19 -1.26 -15.04 -9.21
CA PRO A 19 -2.61 -14.64 -9.61
C PRO A 19 -2.63 -14.06 -11.03
N LYS A 20 -3.73 -14.25 -11.74
CA LYS A 20 -3.91 -13.60 -13.04
C LYS A 20 -3.99 -12.09 -12.85
N GLY A 21 -3.31 -11.34 -13.73
CA GLY A 21 -3.39 -9.89 -13.77
C GLY A 21 -4.78 -9.39 -14.17
N ALA A 22 -5.04 -8.11 -13.94
CA ALA A 22 -6.35 -7.48 -14.15
C ALA A 22 -6.87 -7.67 -15.58
N LEU A 23 -6.03 -7.48 -16.60
CA LEU A 23 -6.45 -7.65 -18.02
C LEU A 23 -6.78 -9.10 -18.37
N GLU A 24 -6.13 -10.08 -17.74
CA GLU A 24 -6.46 -11.49 -17.93
C GLU A 24 -7.79 -11.84 -17.30
N GLN A 25 -8.17 -11.14 -16.24
CA GLN A 25 -9.44 -11.29 -15.53
C GLN A 25 -10.57 -10.46 -16.11
N GLY A 26 -10.33 -9.73 -17.20
CA GLY A 26 -11.37 -9.02 -17.96
C GLY A 26 -11.48 -7.54 -17.66
N ALA A 27 -10.51 -6.92 -16.98
CA ALA A 27 -10.46 -5.47 -16.90
C ALA A 27 -10.27 -4.83 -18.29
N ASP A 28 -10.85 -3.67 -18.51
CA ASP A 28 -10.74 -2.91 -19.76
C ASP A 28 -9.41 -2.17 -19.85
N MET A 29 -8.94 -1.68 -18.71
CA MET A 29 -7.65 -0.98 -18.58
C MET A 29 -7.01 -1.33 -17.23
N CYS A 30 -5.68 -1.31 -17.17
CA CYS A 30 -4.95 -1.30 -15.92
C CYS A 30 -3.70 -0.43 -16.00
N VAL A 31 -3.31 0.12 -14.86
CA VAL A 31 -2.05 0.85 -14.70
C VAL A 31 -1.10 0.06 -13.81
N GLN A 32 0.17 -0.05 -14.22
CA GLN A 32 1.22 -0.76 -13.49
C GLN A 32 2.43 0.15 -13.27
N SER A 33 2.92 0.19 -12.01
CA SER A 33 4.17 0.87 -11.66
C SER A 33 5.34 -0.07 -11.87
N MET A 34 5.96 -0.01 -13.05
CA MET A 34 7.04 -0.94 -13.42
C MET A 34 8.28 -0.81 -12.53
N HIS A 35 8.44 0.34 -11.86
CA HIS A 35 9.55 0.57 -10.93
C HIS A 35 9.41 -0.14 -9.56
N LYS A 36 8.22 -0.66 -9.21
CA LYS A 36 8.01 -1.29 -7.90
C LYS A 36 8.48 -2.74 -7.85
N VAL A 37 8.26 -3.48 -8.91
CA VAL A 37 8.50 -4.94 -8.90
C VAL A 37 9.20 -5.49 -10.15
N THR A 38 9.48 -4.67 -11.16
CA THR A 38 10.02 -5.14 -12.46
C THR A 38 11.35 -4.52 -12.86
N GLY A 39 12.01 -3.81 -11.96
CA GLY A 39 13.37 -3.30 -12.17
C GLY A 39 13.50 -2.05 -13.06
N ALA A 40 12.41 -1.42 -13.47
CA ALA A 40 12.47 -0.12 -14.13
C ALA A 40 12.83 0.98 -13.11
N LEU A 41 13.36 2.10 -13.61
CA LEU A 41 13.68 3.26 -12.78
C LEU A 41 12.42 3.88 -12.17
N THR A 42 12.57 4.50 -11.01
CA THR A 42 11.49 5.23 -10.31
C THR A 42 10.77 6.20 -11.26
N GLN A 43 9.46 6.32 -11.14
CA GLN A 43 8.50 7.03 -12.00
C GLN A 43 8.10 6.27 -13.29
N ALA A 44 8.76 5.18 -13.63
CA ALA A 44 8.40 4.39 -14.79
C ALA A 44 7.10 3.60 -14.56
N SER A 45 6.08 3.85 -15.38
CA SER A 45 4.78 3.19 -15.32
C SER A 45 4.23 2.93 -16.72
N VAL A 46 3.26 2.01 -16.81
CA VAL A 46 2.60 1.62 -18.06
C VAL A 46 1.09 1.59 -17.86
N LEU A 47 0.35 2.15 -18.81
CA LEU A 47 -1.09 2.00 -18.91
C LEU A 47 -1.40 1.00 -20.02
N HIS A 48 -2.10 -0.07 -19.67
CA HIS A 48 -2.52 -1.12 -20.59
C HIS A 48 -4.02 -1.00 -20.93
N ILE A 49 -4.36 -1.29 -22.18
CA ILE A 49 -5.74 -1.28 -22.69
C ILE A 49 -6.00 -2.59 -23.42
N LYS A 50 -7.15 -3.23 -23.16
CA LYS A 50 -7.54 -4.48 -23.81
C LYS A 50 -9.00 -4.47 -24.31
N SER A 51 -9.75 -3.42 -24.13
CA SER A 51 -11.19 -3.38 -24.41
C SER A 51 -11.54 -2.42 -25.54
N GLN A 52 -12.55 -2.77 -26.32
CA GLN A 52 -13.17 -1.90 -27.31
C GLN A 52 -14.10 -0.82 -26.69
N LEU A 53 -14.35 -0.91 -25.38
CA LEU A 53 -15.13 0.09 -24.65
C LEU A 53 -14.33 1.37 -24.38
N VAL A 54 -13.01 1.32 -24.60
CA VAL A 54 -12.09 2.45 -24.39
C VAL A 54 -11.89 3.20 -25.69
N ASP A 55 -12.25 4.48 -25.70
CA ASP A 55 -11.89 5.40 -26.78
C ASP A 55 -10.40 5.75 -26.66
N VAL A 56 -9.57 5.04 -27.41
CA VAL A 56 -8.10 5.15 -27.37
C VAL A 56 -7.62 6.53 -27.81
N GLU A 57 -8.29 7.17 -28.79
CA GLU A 57 -7.91 8.50 -29.27
C GLU A 57 -8.15 9.56 -28.19
N ARG A 58 -9.32 9.50 -27.57
CA ARG A 58 -9.66 10.38 -26.45
C ARG A 58 -8.71 10.16 -25.26
N LEU A 59 -8.37 8.92 -24.95
CA LEU A 59 -7.41 8.60 -23.90
C LEU A 59 -6.04 9.16 -24.21
N ALA A 60 -5.52 8.95 -25.42
CA ALA A 60 -4.24 9.50 -25.85
C ALA A 60 -4.23 11.03 -25.75
N THR A 61 -5.30 11.70 -26.18
CA THR A 61 -5.44 13.15 -26.07
C THR A 61 -5.36 13.61 -24.62
N ASN A 62 -6.06 12.94 -23.70
CA ASN A 62 -6.02 13.29 -22.27
C ASN A 62 -4.63 13.03 -21.65
N LEU A 63 -3.96 11.94 -22.03
CA LEU A 63 -2.58 11.68 -21.60
C LEU A 63 -1.63 12.79 -22.06
N HIS A 64 -1.74 13.26 -23.30
CA HIS A 64 -0.95 14.40 -23.81
C HIS A 64 -1.14 15.68 -23.02
N ILE A 65 -2.34 15.92 -22.45
CA ILE A 65 -2.62 17.10 -21.64
C ILE A 65 -1.91 17.03 -20.27
N VAL A 66 -1.81 15.84 -19.67
CA VAL A 66 -1.28 15.67 -18.29
C VAL A 66 0.17 15.21 -18.25
N GLN A 67 0.72 14.75 -19.37
CA GLN A 67 2.11 14.32 -19.45
C GLN A 67 3.05 15.46 -19.88
N SER A 68 4.34 15.31 -19.55
CA SER A 68 5.40 16.18 -20.07
C SER A 68 5.56 16.03 -21.58
N THR A 69 5.79 17.14 -22.30
CA THR A 69 6.14 17.15 -23.71
C THR A 69 7.59 16.74 -23.97
N SER A 70 8.41 16.62 -22.91
CA SER A 70 9.82 16.24 -22.98
C SER A 70 10.01 14.85 -22.35
N PRO A 71 9.86 13.74 -23.09
CA PRO A 71 9.99 12.41 -22.55
C PRO A 71 11.41 12.17 -22.04
N ASN A 72 11.51 11.52 -20.87
CA ASN A 72 12.78 11.12 -20.30
C ASN A 72 13.25 9.79 -20.94
N TYR A 73 14.23 9.86 -21.82
CA TYR A 73 14.74 8.67 -22.52
C TYR A 73 15.37 7.63 -21.60
N LEU A 74 15.93 8.02 -20.42
CA LEU A 74 16.44 7.05 -19.46
C LEU A 74 15.31 6.22 -18.85
N LEU A 75 14.17 6.86 -18.52
CA LEU A 75 12.98 6.15 -18.05
C LEU A 75 12.41 5.22 -19.12
N MET A 76 12.33 5.71 -20.37
CA MET A 76 11.86 4.88 -21.49
C MET A 76 12.76 3.68 -21.75
N THR A 77 14.08 3.89 -21.72
CA THR A 77 15.06 2.80 -21.86
C THR A 77 14.93 1.80 -20.71
N SER A 78 14.78 2.28 -19.49
CA SER A 78 14.62 1.38 -18.32
C SER A 78 13.33 0.52 -18.40
N LEU A 79 12.24 1.10 -18.93
CA LEU A 79 11.01 0.35 -19.20
C LEU A 79 11.23 -0.75 -20.23
N ASP A 80 11.92 -0.43 -21.35
CA ASP A 80 12.18 -1.43 -22.39
C ASP A 80 13.15 -2.51 -21.92
N CYS A 81 14.17 -2.16 -21.14
CA CYS A 81 15.07 -3.14 -20.52
C CYS A 81 14.30 -4.06 -19.57
N ALA A 82 13.46 -3.53 -18.69
CA ALA A 82 12.65 -4.33 -17.76
C ALA A 82 11.68 -5.26 -18.52
N ARG A 83 11.03 -4.73 -19.57
CA ARG A 83 10.15 -5.53 -20.44
C ARG A 83 10.93 -6.66 -21.13
N TYR A 84 12.10 -6.36 -21.68
CA TYR A 84 12.94 -7.36 -22.35
C TYR A 84 13.38 -8.47 -21.38
N GLU A 85 13.90 -8.09 -20.22
CA GLU A 85 14.35 -9.01 -19.18
C GLU A 85 13.23 -9.96 -18.74
N LEU A 86 12.07 -9.40 -18.45
CA LEU A 86 10.90 -10.20 -18.08
C LEU A 86 10.39 -11.08 -19.21
N ALA A 87 10.43 -10.61 -20.46
CA ALA A 87 10.03 -11.43 -21.60
C ALA A 87 10.95 -12.63 -21.82
N MET A 88 12.24 -12.48 -21.55
CA MET A 88 13.24 -13.54 -21.75
C MET A 88 13.38 -14.45 -20.54
N HIS A 89 13.34 -13.91 -19.33
CA HIS A 89 13.72 -14.63 -18.09
C HIS A 89 12.65 -14.55 -17.00
N GLY A 90 11.49 -13.92 -17.25
CA GLY A 90 10.48 -13.65 -16.23
C GLY A 90 10.00 -14.89 -15.48
N THR A 91 9.84 -16.02 -16.16
CA THR A 91 9.43 -17.28 -15.52
C THR A 91 10.45 -17.76 -14.48
N GLU A 92 11.75 -17.75 -14.82
CA GLU A 92 12.83 -18.16 -13.91
C GLU A 92 12.96 -17.18 -12.73
N MET A 93 12.85 -15.87 -13.03
CA MET A 93 12.92 -14.81 -12.03
C MET A 93 11.79 -14.95 -11.00
N MET A 94 10.56 -15.19 -11.46
CA MET A 94 9.42 -15.37 -10.56
C MET A 94 9.47 -16.69 -9.81
N GLU A 95 9.92 -17.77 -10.43
CA GLU A 95 10.15 -19.05 -9.78
C GLU A 95 11.11 -18.92 -8.58
N ARG A 96 12.20 -18.15 -8.76
CA ARG A 96 13.17 -17.85 -7.70
C ARG A 96 12.53 -17.06 -6.57
N ALA A 97 11.81 -15.98 -6.89
CA ALA A 97 11.12 -15.16 -5.89
C ALA A 97 10.08 -15.97 -5.10
N LEU A 98 9.28 -16.79 -5.79
CA LEU A 98 8.29 -17.69 -5.15
C LEU A 98 8.94 -18.68 -4.20
N LYS A 99 10.06 -19.33 -4.59
CA LYS A 99 10.79 -20.26 -3.72
C LYS A 99 11.35 -19.60 -2.48
N LEU A 100 11.95 -18.42 -2.63
CA LEU A 100 12.45 -17.63 -1.50
C LEU A 100 11.32 -17.25 -0.54
N ALA A 101 10.22 -16.71 -1.08
CA ALA A 101 9.07 -16.31 -0.28
C ALA A 101 8.43 -17.48 0.46
N GLU A 102 8.27 -18.64 -0.19
CA GLU A 102 7.67 -19.83 0.42
C GLU A 102 8.55 -20.43 1.53
N CYS A 103 9.86 -20.43 1.32
CA CYS A 103 10.82 -20.83 2.36
C CYS A 103 10.72 -19.90 3.59
N ALA A 104 10.70 -18.59 3.37
CA ALA A 104 10.58 -17.62 4.45
C ALA A 104 9.23 -17.76 5.18
N ARG A 105 8.12 -17.87 4.46
CA ARG A 105 6.77 -18.09 5.01
C ARG A 105 6.73 -19.31 5.91
N THR A 106 7.23 -20.44 5.43
CA THR A 106 7.25 -21.70 6.18
C THR A 106 8.06 -21.57 7.47
N ARG A 107 9.24 -20.96 7.41
CA ARG A 107 10.09 -20.78 8.57
C ARG A 107 9.49 -19.79 9.57
N ILE A 108 8.95 -18.66 9.11
CA ILE A 108 8.29 -17.67 9.98
C ILE A 108 7.08 -18.30 10.69
N ASN A 109 6.28 -19.10 10.00
CA ASN A 109 5.15 -19.83 10.59
C ASN A 109 5.58 -20.91 11.60
N SER A 110 6.84 -21.34 11.60
CA SER A 110 7.37 -22.27 12.61
C SER A 110 7.87 -21.57 13.88
N ILE A 111 7.95 -20.24 13.88
CA ILE A 111 8.36 -19.43 15.03
C ILE A 111 7.12 -19.18 15.91
N ASP A 112 7.18 -19.56 17.18
CA ASP A 112 6.07 -19.31 18.11
C ASP A 112 5.81 -17.80 18.27
N GLY A 113 4.55 -17.42 18.23
CA GLY A 113 4.13 -16.02 18.30
C GLY A 113 4.03 -15.29 16.96
N PHE A 114 4.62 -15.81 15.89
CA PHE A 114 4.49 -15.27 14.54
C PHE A 114 3.47 -16.02 13.69
N THR A 115 2.87 -15.29 12.74
CA THR A 115 2.08 -15.89 11.66
C THR A 115 2.39 -15.15 10.36
N CYS A 116 2.51 -15.90 9.27
CA CYS A 116 2.66 -15.34 7.92
C CYS A 116 1.55 -15.90 7.04
N MET A 117 0.72 -15.02 6.49
CA MET A 117 -0.44 -15.36 5.66
C MET A 117 -0.02 -16.25 4.48
N GLY A 118 -0.78 -17.32 4.23
CA GLY A 118 -0.56 -18.28 3.17
C GLY A 118 -1.81 -18.58 2.35
N GLN A 119 -1.80 -19.69 1.62
CA GLN A 119 -2.89 -20.08 0.72
C GLN A 119 -4.21 -20.43 1.45
N GLU A 120 -4.18 -20.64 2.75
CA GLU A 120 -5.34 -20.95 3.58
C GLU A 120 -6.41 -19.86 3.58
N VAL A 121 -6.06 -18.64 3.15
CA VAL A 121 -7.03 -17.53 3.03
C VAL A 121 -7.84 -17.59 1.73
N ILE A 122 -7.40 -18.35 0.72
CA ILE A 122 -8.08 -18.44 -0.57
C ILE A 122 -9.44 -19.11 -0.39
N GLY A 123 -10.47 -18.50 -0.94
CA GLY A 123 -11.87 -18.93 -0.80
C GLY A 123 -12.58 -18.34 0.43
N GLN A 124 -11.88 -17.63 1.30
CA GLN A 124 -12.49 -16.92 2.43
C GLN A 124 -12.87 -15.50 2.03
N ALA A 125 -14.03 -15.04 2.48
CA ALA A 125 -14.47 -13.63 2.37
C ALA A 125 -14.23 -12.98 0.99
N GLY A 126 -14.35 -13.74 -0.10
CA GLY A 126 -14.18 -13.23 -1.47
C GLY A 126 -12.74 -13.18 -1.97
N ILE A 127 -11.76 -13.73 -1.22
CA ILE A 127 -10.36 -13.82 -1.65
C ILE A 127 -10.23 -14.92 -2.71
N ALA A 128 -10.00 -14.54 -3.96
CA ALA A 128 -9.90 -15.46 -5.09
C ALA A 128 -8.45 -15.96 -5.35
N GLY A 129 -7.45 -15.23 -4.89
CA GLY A 129 -6.04 -15.58 -5.09
C GLY A 129 -5.12 -14.77 -4.19
N LEU A 130 -3.90 -15.24 -4.05
CA LEU A 130 -2.85 -14.61 -3.25
C LEU A 130 -1.55 -14.53 -4.05
N ASP A 131 -0.97 -13.34 -4.11
CA ASP A 131 0.41 -13.18 -4.58
C ASP A 131 1.37 -13.69 -3.49
N ARG A 132 1.90 -14.88 -3.70
CA ARG A 132 2.75 -15.56 -2.71
C ARG A 132 4.14 -14.91 -2.54
N THR A 133 4.50 -13.99 -3.39
CA THR A 133 5.72 -13.16 -3.20
C THR A 133 5.53 -12.08 -2.13
N ARG A 134 4.31 -11.89 -1.64
CA ARG A 134 3.97 -10.98 -0.53
C ARG A 134 3.94 -11.76 0.78
N LEU A 135 4.76 -11.36 1.74
CA LEU A 135 4.78 -11.92 3.08
C LEU A 135 4.06 -10.95 4.02
N VAL A 136 2.81 -11.27 4.35
CA VAL A 136 2.03 -10.54 5.36
C VAL A 136 2.29 -11.24 6.69
N ILE A 137 3.04 -10.58 7.57
CA ILE A 137 3.57 -11.15 8.81
C ILE A 137 2.93 -10.46 10.00
N SER A 138 2.44 -11.21 10.96
CA SER A 138 1.89 -10.71 12.23
C SER A 138 2.63 -11.28 13.42
N ALA A 139 2.92 -10.41 14.39
CA ALA A 139 3.44 -10.75 15.72
C ALA A 139 2.42 -10.42 16.83
N LYS A 140 1.13 -10.39 16.49
CA LYS A 140 0.04 -10.06 17.43
C LYS A 140 0.01 -10.97 18.66
N LYS A 141 0.39 -12.23 18.50
CA LYS A 141 0.48 -13.17 19.63
C LYS A 141 1.57 -12.83 20.64
N LEU A 142 2.56 -12.03 20.22
CA LEU A 142 3.62 -11.49 21.10
C LEU A 142 3.23 -10.14 21.73
N GLY A 143 2.03 -9.62 21.44
CA GLY A 143 1.59 -8.31 21.87
C GLY A 143 2.18 -7.15 21.07
N LEU A 144 2.76 -7.40 19.90
CA LEU A 144 3.31 -6.38 19.02
C LEU A 144 2.30 -5.99 17.95
N THR A 145 2.13 -4.67 17.76
CA THR A 145 1.47 -4.15 16.55
C THR A 145 2.39 -4.31 15.35
N GLY A 146 1.83 -4.29 14.12
CA GLY A 146 2.66 -4.25 12.92
C GLY A 146 3.60 -3.05 12.91
N PHE A 147 3.15 -1.88 13.34
CA PHE A 147 3.99 -0.69 13.47
C PHE A 147 5.19 -0.88 14.42
N ALA A 148 4.96 -1.48 15.60
CA ALA A 148 6.05 -1.76 16.54
C ALA A 148 7.03 -2.79 15.96
N LEU A 149 6.51 -3.81 15.28
CA LEU A 149 7.33 -4.81 14.61
C LEU A 149 8.18 -4.19 13.49
N GLU A 150 7.60 -3.31 12.66
CA GLU A 150 8.32 -2.58 11.60
C GLU A 150 9.48 -1.76 12.17
N GLU A 151 9.22 -0.98 13.23
CA GLU A 151 10.23 -0.15 13.89
C GLU A 151 11.38 -1.00 14.45
N ILE A 152 11.07 -2.12 15.12
CA ILE A 152 12.08 -3.05 15.65
C ILE A 152 12.90 -3.66 14.51
N LEU A 153 12.25 -4.13 13.43
CA LEU A 153 12.91 -4.71 12.26
C LEU A 153 13.85 -3.70 11.60
N PHE A 154 13.41 -2.46 11.44
CA PHE A 154 14.19 -1.41 10.82
C PHE A 154 15.39 -1.00 11.68
N GLU A 155 15.16 -0.64 12.95
CA GLU A 155 16.19 -0.05 13.81
C GLU A 155 17.25 -1.06 14.28
N ARG A 156 16.82 -2.28 14.59
CA ARG A 156 17.72 -3.27 15.21
C ARG A 156 18.33 -4.25 14.22
N TYR A 157 17.60 -4.55 13.14
CA TYR A 157 17.99 -5.61 12.19
C TYR A 157 18.30 -5.09 10.79
N ALA A 158 18.11 -3.79 10.53
CA ALA A 158 18.26 -3.18 9.21
C ALA A 158 17.40 -3.90 8.14
N VAL A 159 16.20 -4.32 8.53
CA VAL A 159 15.18 -4.91 7.65
C VAL A 159 14.09 -3.88 7.41
N ASN A 160 13.98 -3.40 6.17
CA ASN A 160 12.96 -2.45 5.76
C ASN A 160 11.76 -3.18 5.18
N MET A 161 10.58 -2.95 5.74
CA MET A 161 9.32 -3.51 5.24
C MET A 161 8.68 -2.56 4.24
N GLU A 162 7.79 -3.05 3.41
CA GLU A 162 7.05 -2.21 2.45
C GLU A 162 6.05 -1.29 3.14
N LEU A 163 5.32 -1.86 4.09
CA LEU A 163 4.35 -1.13 4.92
C LEU A 163 4.03 -1.92 6.18
N ALA A 164 3.45 -1.22 7.15
CA ALA A 164 2.87 -1.82 8.35
C ALA A 164 1.45 -1.31 8.59
N ASP A 165 0.63 -2.10 9.25
CA ASP A 165 -0.66 -1.70 9.81
C ASP A 165 -0.72 -2.06 11.31
N TYR A 166 -1.91 -2.00 11.94
CA TYR A 166 -2.05 -2.35 13.35
C TYR A 166 -1.73 -3.80 13.68
N GLU A 167 -1.88 -4.71 12.74
CA GLU A 167 -1.72 -6.15 12.98
C GLU A 167 -0.55 -6.77 12.25
N ASN A 168 -0.13 -6.17 11.12
CA ASN A 168 0.75 -6.80 10.16
C ASN A 168 1.89 -5.90 9.70
N VAL A 169 2.95 -6.53 9.23
CA VAL A 169 3.95 -5.92 8.33
C VAL A 169 3.93 -6.65 7.00
N LEU A 170 4.21 -5.94 5.91
CA LEU A 170 4.30 -6.50 4.57
C LEU A 170 5.73 -6.47 4.06
N ALA A 171 6.28 -7.62 3.70
CA ALA A 171 7.50 -7.71 2.92
C ALA A 171 7.19 -8.09 1.46
N ILE A 172 7.87 -7.43 0.54
CA ILE A 172 7.84 -7.77 -0.89
C ILE A 172 9.09 -8.57 -1.23
N VAL A 173 8.91 -9.80 -1.65
CA VAL A 173 10.02 -10.62 -2.15
C VAL A 173 10.06 -10.51 -3.66
N THR A 174 11.16 -10.04 -4.19
CA THR A 174 11.39 -9.86 -5.62
C THR A 174 12.45 -10.83 -6.13
N TYR A 175 12.60 -10.92 -7.42
CA TYR A 175 13.69 -11.69 -8.04
C TYR A 175 15.09 -11.14 -7.75
N ALA A 176 15.19 -9.90 -7.28
CA ALA A 176 16.45 -9.28 -6.89
C ALA A 176 16.91 -9.64 -5.48
N ASN A 177 16.01 -10.22 -4.66
CA ASN A 177 16.39 -10.65 -3.33
C ASN A 177 17.26 -11.91 -3.38
N GLU A 178 18.23 -11.95 -2.46
CA GLU A 178 19.08 -13.10 -2.20
C GLU A 178 18.58 -13.86 -0.96
N LYS A 179 19.08 -15.07 -0.78
CA LYS A 179 18.72 -15.92 0.37
C LYS A 179 19.06 -15.23 1.70
N GLU A 180 20.15 -14.51 1.73
CA GLU A 180 20.68 -13.79 2.90
C GLU A 180 19.74 -12.71 3.39
N ASP A 181 18.96 -12.07 2.50
CA ASP A 181 17.95 -11.07 2.87
C ASP A 181 16.85 -11.71 3.70
N LEU A 182 16.35 -12.85 3.23
CA LEU A 182 15.27 -13.57 3.92
C LEU A 182 15.79 -14.24 5.22
N GLU A 183 17.02 -14.72 5.24
CA GLU A 183 17.65 -15.27 6.46
C GLU A 183 17.76 -14.19 7.54
N ARG A 184 18.08 -12.94 7.18
CA ARG A 184 18.11 -11.81 8.11
C ARG A 184 16.73 -11.54 8.71
N LEU A 185 15.69 -11.50 7.88
CA LEU A 185 14.31 -11.32 8.34
C LEU A 185 13.88 -12.45 9.29
N ILE A 186 14.15 -13.71 8.91
CA ILE A 186 13.78 -14.88 9.72
C ILE A 186 14.50 -14.85 11.07
N LYS A 187 15.81 -14.59 11.08
CA LYS A 187 16.58 -14.48 12.30
C LYS A 187 16.08 -13.35 13.21
N ALA A 188 15.69 -12.21 12.63
CA ALA A 188 15.07 -11.13 13.39
C ALA A 188 13.76 -11.60 14.06
N CYS A 189 12.90 -12.32 13.34
CA CYS A 189 11.68 -12.88 13.91
C CYS A 189 11.98 -13.89 15.05
N GLU A 190 13.00 -14.75 14.90
CA GLU A 190 13.42 -15.71 15.92
C GLU A 190 13.87 -14.99 17.21
N GLU A 191 14.71 -13.96 17.08
CA GLU A 191 15.21 -13.18 18.23
C GLU A 191 14.09 -12.36 18.90
N ILE A 192 13.19 -11.77 18.12
CA ILE A 192 12.01 -11.05 18.64
C ILE A 192 11.09 -12.01 19.40
N ALA A 193 10.85 -13.21 18.87
CA ALA A 193 10.02 -14.20 19.55
C ALA A 193 10.57 -14.59 20.92
N LEU A 194 11.89 -14.75 21.05
CA LEU A 194 12.55 -15.03 22.32
C LEU A 194 12.42 -13.88 23.32
N GLU A 195 12.53 -12.63 22.83
CA GLU A 195 12.48 -11.45 23.70
C GLU A 195 11.04 -11.15 24.19
N TYR A 196 10.04 -11.28 23.32
CA TYR A 196 8.65 -10.88 23.60
C TYR A 196 7.75 -12.04 23.99
N GLY A 197 8.18 -13.29 23.80
CA GLY A 197 7.36 -14.48 24.08
C GLY A 197 6.97 -14.65 25.55
N GLU A 198 7.75 -14.07 26.48
CA GLU A 198 7.52 -14.11 27.94
C GLU A 198 6.76 -12.89 28.47
N ASN A 199 6.48 -11.89 27.64
CA ASN A 199 5.83 -10.65 28.05
C ASN A 199 4.31 -10.79 28.13
N GLU A 200 3.67 -10.00 29.01
CA GLU A 200 2.22 -9.87 29.04
C GLU A 200 1.70 -9.34 27.69
N LYS A 201 0.73 -10.08 27.12
CA LYS A 201 0.14 -9.73 25.82
C LYS A 201 -0.63 -8.43 25.94
N ILE A 202 -0.16 -7.39 25.29
CA ILE A 202 -0.88 -6.13 25.14
C ILE A 202 -2.00 -6.35 24.11
N SER A 203 -3.20 -5.87 24.38
CA SER A 203 -4.29 -5.90 23.41
C SER A 203 -3.96 -4.92 22.29
N CYS A 204 -3.69 -5.45 21.08
CA CYS A 204 -3.50 -4.66 19.88
C CYS A 204 -4.87 -4.51 19.19
N GLU A 205 -5.75 -3.70 19.78
CA GLU A 205 -7.05 -3.43 19.17
C GLU A 205 -6.90 -2.38 18.05
N GLN A 206 -7.27 -2.78 16.85
CA GLN A 206 -7.35 -1.85 15.72
C GLN A 206 -8.49 -0.86 15.95
N PRO A 207 -8.27 0.46 15.78
CA PRO A 207 -9.36 1.41 15.86
C PRO A 207 -10.41 1.09 14.81
N ARG A 208 -11.67 1.20 15.20
CA ARG A 208 -12.78 0.98 14.29
C ARG A 208 -12.77 2.05 13.20
N LEU A 209 -12.80 1.62 11.95
CA LEU A 209 -12.93 2.55 10.82
C LEU A 209 -14.22 3.37 10.96
N PRO A 210 -14.16 4.69 10.80
CA PRO A 210 -15.35 5.52 10.82
C PRO A 210 -16.24 5.24 9.62
N ALA A 211 -17.52 5.56 9.75
CA ALA A 211 -18.41 5.59 8.60
C ALA A 211 -17.91 6.63 7.58
N ILE A 212 -18.11 6.34 6.29
CA ILE A 212 -17.77 7.29 5.22
C ILE A 212 -18.67 8.53 5.39
N PRO A 213 -18.10 9.74 5.56
CA PRO A 213 -18.89 10.94 5.74
C PRO A 213 -19.69 11.31 4.48
N ASP A 214 -20.88 11.86 4.68
CA ASP A 214 -21.65 12.41 3.57
C ASP A 214 -20.98 13.68 3.03
N PRO A 215 -20.81 13.82 1.69
CA PRO A 215 -20.25 15.00 1.09
C PRO A 215 -21.25 16.16 1.12
N VAL A 216 -20.85 17.30 1.69
CA VAL A 216 -21.62 18.55 1.70
C VAL A 216 -21.35 19.34 0.41
N PHE A 217 -20.12 19.27 -0.08
CA PHE A 217 -19.67 19.86 -1.34
C PHE A 217 -19.04 18.79 -2.22
N THR A 218 -19.16 18.94 -3.53
CA THR A 218 -18.34 18.15 -4.45
C THR A 218 -16.86 18.54 -4.29
N PRO A 219 -15.91 17.64 -4.61
CA PRO A 219 -14.47 17.97 -4.54
C PRO A 219 -14.10 19.22 -5.34
N ARG A 220 -14.75 19.45 -6.48
CA ARG A 220 -14.56 20.67 -7.29
C ARG A 220 -15.03 21.92 -6.55
N GLN A 221 -16.22 21.90 -5.95
CA GLN A 221 -16.74 23.03 -5.18
C GLN A 221 -15.83 23.32 -3.97
N ALA A 222 -15.41 22.27 -3.26
CA ALA A 222 -14.50 22.38 -2.14
C ALA A 222 -13.14 23.00 -2.53
N TYR A 223 -12.59 22.61 -3.68
CA TYR A 223 -11.32 23.13 -4.18
C TYR A 223 -11.36 24.64 -4.45
N PHE A 224 -12.47 25.14 -5.02
CA PHE A 224 -12.62 26.57 -5.33
C PHE A 224 -13.24 27.39 -4.17
N ALA A 225 -13.67 26.74 -3.09
CA ALA A 225 -14.21 27.44 -1.92
C ALA A 225 -13.12 28.21 -1.16
N LYS A 226 -13.53 29.27 -0.47
CA LYS A 226 -12.64 29.93 0.48
C LYS A 226 -12.44 29.01 1.68
N ALA A 227 -11.19 28.83 2.08
CA ALA A 227 -10.83 28.00 3.23
C ALA A 227 -10.06 28.83 4.26
N GLU A 228 -10.22 28.48 5.53
CA GLU A 228 -9.46 29.03 6.64
C GLU A 228 -8.81 27.92 7.46
N GLU A 229 -7.80 28.26 8.25
CA GLU A 229 -7.16 27.33 9.17
C GLU A 229 -7.94 27.25 10.48
N ARG A 230 -8.10 26.03 10.99
CA ARG A 230 -8.73 25.73 12.26
C ARG A 230 -7.85 24.78 13.05
N SER A 231 -7.79 24.92 14.37
CA SER A 231 -7.18 23.92 15.23
C SER A 231 -7.91 22.59 15.07
N TRP A 232 -7.16 21.50 14.96
CA TRP A 232 -7.74 20.15 14.88
C TRP A 232 -8.74 19.87 16.00
N GLN A 233 -8.44 20.34 17.21
CA GLN A 233 -9.31 20.18 18.38
C GLN A 233 -10.69 20.84 18.25
N GLN A 234 -10.83 21.80 17.34
CA GLN A 234 -12.06 22.58 17.11
C GLN A 234 -12.68 22.28 15.75
N SER A 235 -12.25 21.20 15.08
CA SER A 235 -12.67 20.92 13.70
C SER A 235 -13.90 20.03 13.58
N VAL A 236 -14.35 19.41 14.67
CA VAL A 236 -15.54 18.54 14.64
C VAL A 236 -16.77 19.33 14.19
N GLY A 237 -17.49 18.79 13.21
CA GLY A 237 -18.66 19.42 12.59
C GLY A 237 -18.34 20.36 11.42
N GLU A 238 -17.09 20.76 11.26
CA GLU A 238 -16.64 21.61 10.14
C GLU A 238 -16.52 20.78 8.84
N ILE A 239 -16.42 21.48 7.70
CA ILE A 239 -16.27 20.84 6.39
C ILE A 239 -14.81 20.93 5.97
N SER A 240 -14.20 19.78 5.71
CA SER A 240 -12.80 19.71 5.33
C SER A 240 -12.55 20.36 3.96
N ALA A 241 -11.48 21.15 3.85
CA ALA A 241 -10.91 21.59 2.59
C ALA A 241 -9.67 20.77 2.20
N GLU A 242 -9.30 19.77 3.01
CA GLU A 242 -8.13 18.91 2.82
C GLU A 242 -8.54 17.45 2.75
N MET A 243 -7.75 16.67 2.00
CA MET A 243 -7.82 15.22 2.02
C MET A 243 -6.84 14.70 3.09
N ILE A 244 -7.32 13.98 4.08
CA ILE A 244 -6.48 13.46 5.16
C ILE A 244 -6.43 11.93 5.09
N ALA A 245 -5.21 11.42 4.96
CA ALA A 245 -4.94 9.99 4.83
C ALA A 245 -3.82 9.56 5.78
N PRO A 246 -4.11 8.75 6.81
CA PRO A 246 -3.07 8.08 7.58
C PRO A 246 -2.21 7.19 6.68
N TYR A 247 -0.91 7.22 6.90
CA TYR A 247 0.01 6.41 6.12
C TYR A 247 0.90 5.54 7.03
N PRO A 248 1.05 4.28 6.71
CA PRO A 248 0.39 3.45 5.69
C PRO A 248 -1.10 3.18 5.98
N PRO A 249 -1.92 2.77 5.01
CA PRO A 249 -1.62 2.57 3.60
C PRO A 249 -1.87 3.82 2.75
N GLY A 250 -2.26 4.97 3.32
CA GLY A 250 -2.55 6.17 2.58
C GLY A 250 -3.98 6.24 2.01
N ILE A 251 -4.90 5.48 2.58
CA ILE A 251 -6.33 5.56 2.23
C ILE A 251 -6.93 6.77 2.92
N PRO A 252 -7.53 7.71 2.17
CA PRO A 252 -8.16 8.87 2.76
C PRO A 252 -9.33 8.51 3.66
N ILE A 253 -9.33 9.11 4.85
CA ILE A 253 -10.42 8.99 5.83
C ILE A 253 -11.43 10.12 5.65
N ILE A 254 -10.99 11.25 5.13
CA ILE A 254 -11.84 12.38 4.79
C ILE A 254 -11.35 13.06 3.52
N TYR A 255 -12.29 13.47 2.68
CA TYR A 255 -12.05 14.20 1.44
C TYR A 255 -12.49 15.68 1.56
N PRO A 256 -11.95 16.56 0.68
CA PRO A 256 -12.44 17.93 0.60
C PRO A 256 -13.93 17.98 0.27
N GLY A 257 -14.69 18.73 1.08
CA GLY A 257 -16.14 18.83 0.95
C GLY A 257 -16.95 17.92 1.87
N GLU A 258 -16.30 17.02 2.59
CA GLU A 258 -16.94 16.17 3.58
C GLU A 258 -16.92 16.79 4.98
N ARG A 259 -17.91 16.44 5.79
CA ARG A 259 -18.02 16.90 7.18
C ARG A 259 -17.14 16.06 8.10
N ILE A 260 -16.34 16.71 8.94
CA ILE A 260 -15.54 16.07 9.97
C ILE A 260 -16.48 15.62 11.08
N THR A 261 -16.86 14.34 11.04
CA THR A 261 -17.69 13.74 12.08
C THR A 261 -16.88 13.46 13.35
N GLN A 262 -17.56 13.23 14.47
CA GLN A 262 -16.91 12.84 15.71
C GLN A 262 -16.11 11.52 15.53
N GLU A 263 -16.65 10.54 14.80
CA GLU A 263 -15.97 9.26 14.52
C GLU A 263 -14.70 9.45 13.69
N VAL A 264 -14.73 10.30 12.66
CA VAL A 264 -13.57 10.65 11.84
C VAL A 264 -12.50 11.34 12.70
N TRP A 265 -12.93 12.27 13.55
CA TRP A 265 -12.01 12.98 14.43
C TRP A 265 -11.34 12.04 15.44
N GLU A 266 -12.09 11.16 16.10
CA GLU A 266 -11.56 10.20 17.07
C GLU A 266 -10.56 9.24 16.42
N TYR A 267 -10.89 8.73 15.22
CA TYR A 267 -10.00 7.84 14.47
C TYR A 267 -8.67 8.52 14.12
N LEU A 268 -8.72 9.71 13.54
CA LEU A 268 -7.52 10.45 13.15
C LEU A 268 -6.72 10.96 14.36
N GLU A 269 -7.41 11.31 15.47
CA GLU A 269 -6.77 11.72 16.72
C GLU A 269 -5.91 10.60 17.32
N GLN A 270 -6.30 9.34 17.14
CA GLN A 270 -5.49 8.22 17.57
C GLN A 270 -4.16 8.16 16.80
N PHE A 271 -4.17 8.26 15.47
CA PHE A 271 -2.96 8.33 14.66
C PHE A 271 -2.08 9.52 15.05
N ARG A 272 -2.69 10.67 15.31
CA ARG A 272 -2.00 11.87 15.74
C ARG A 272 -1.28 11.67 17.09
N LYS A 273 -1.94 11.07 18.07
CA LYS A 273 -1.37 10.77 19.39
C LYS A 273 -0.22 9.76 19.30
N GLU A 274 -0.34 8.78 18.42
CA GLU A 274 0.72 7.80 18.15
C GLU A 274 1.85 8.37 17.30
N LYS A 275 1.78 9.68 16.91
CA LYS A 275 2.75 10.36 16.04
C LYS A 275 2.97 9.66 14.70
N ARG A 276 1.94 9.00 14.19
CA ARG A 276 1.97 8.36 12.88
C ARG A 276 1.94 9.40 11.78
N HIS A 277 2.49 9.04 10.63
CA HIS A 277 2.51 9.92 9.48
C HIS A 277 1.10 10.10 8.91
N ILE A 278 0.69 11.36 8.70
CA ILE A 278 -0.62 11.71 8.15
C ILE A 278 -0.40 12.56 6.90
N HIS A 279 -0.76 12.01 5.74
CA HIS A 279 -0.71 12.74 4.48
C HIS A 279 -1.89 13.70 4.35
N GLY A 280 -1.65 14.79 3.63
CA GLY A 280 -2.66 15.76 3.24
C GLY A 280 -2.85 16.89 4.23
N SER A 281 -2.49 16.73 5.50
CA SER A 281 -2.46 17.87 6.42
C SER A 281 -1.27 18.78 6.09
N ARG A 282 -1.49 20.07 6.16
CA ARG A 282 -0.49 21.08 5.80
C ARG A 282 0.75 21.06 6.68
N ASP A 283 0.59 20.75 7.95
CA ASP A 283 1.66 20.68 8.94
C ASP A 283 2.26 19.28 9.13
N GLY A 284 1.72 18.26 8.43
CA GLY A 284 2.13 16.87 8.52
C GLY A 284 1.85 16.19 9.88
N ARG A 285 1.28 16.94 10.85
CA ARG A 285 1.00 16.48 12.22
C ARG A 285 -0.45 16.57 12.63
N LEU A 286 -1.29 17.17 11.76
CA LEU A 286 -2.70 17.42 12.01
C LEU A 286 -2.95 18.23 13.32
N GLU A 287 -2.09 19.22 13.60
CA GLU A 287 -2.34 20.22 14.65
C GLU A 287 -3.38 21.23 14.18
N ILE A 288 -3.33 21.54 12.88
CA ILE A 288 -4.26 22.41 12.18
C ILE A 288 -4.83 21.71 10.96
N ILE A 289 -6.04 22.05 10.58
CA ILE A 289 -6.71 21.61 9.36
C ILE A 289 -7.33 22.80 8.65
N ARG A 290 -7.36 22.77 7.32
CA ARG A 290 -8.13 23.74 6.54
C ARG A 290 -9.57 23.29 6.44
N ILE A 291 -10.47 24.19 6.76
CA ILE A 291 -11.91 24.01 6.65
C ILE A 291 -12.50 24.97 5.62
N ILE A 292 -13.59 24.58 4.99
CA ILE A 292 -14.34 25.45 4.09
C ILE A 292 -15.08 26.46 4.93
N LYS A 293 -14.84 27.75 4.62
CA LYS A 293 -15.59 28.84 5.21
C LYS A 293 -16.98 28.85 4.59
N GLU A 294 -18.01 28.59 5.40
CA GLU A 294 -19.39 28.75 4.93
C GLU A 294 -19.61 30.21 4.47
N VAL A 295 -20.24 30.34 3.28
CA VAL A 295 -20.56 31.64 2.67
C VAL A 295 -21.83 32.18 3.29
#